data_1dbafebf6b268801ad58f9329932c09e
#
_entry.id   1dbafebf6b268801ad58f9329932c09e
#
_cell.length_a   1.000
_cell.length_b   1.000
_cell.length_c   1.000
_cell.angle_alpha   90.00
_cell.angle_beta   90.00
_cell.angle_gamma   90.00
#
_symmetry.space_group_name_H-M   'P 1'
#
loop_
_entity.id
_entity.type
_entity.pdbx_description
1 polymer ?
#
loop_
_entity_poly.entity_id
_entity_poly.type
_entity_poly.pdbx_seq_one_letter_code
_entity_poly.pdbx_strand_id
1 'polypeptide(L)'
;MRIAKTSTLSLLAAATMAVVAPTAASAAPNPADSPNQAMARAYIDALVSHDASAVVFTPDATRVEAGLQTGFNGPQLTNDLNHGVQYRVIQGVRDLVMSEAGDTVHTRYLLDAGFGPQRLMTVEIVETFAFENGAIDQIVATISPVSLS
;
A
#
# COMPACT_ATOMS: atom_id res chain seq x y z
N MET A 1 0.27 -77.52 -13.23
CA MET A 1 1.36 -76.64 -12.76
C MET A 1 1.21 -75.35 -13.51
N ARG A 2 0.62 -74.29 -12.87
CA ARG A 2 0.39 -73.00 -13.49
C ARG A 2 1.35 -71.99 -12.84
N ILE A 3 2.23 -71.42 -13.64
CA ILE A 3 3.17 -70.40 -13.24
C ILE A 3 2.51 -69.02 -13.39
N ALA A 4 2.24 -68.37 -12.30
CA ALA A 4 1.74 -66.99 -12.30
C ALA A 4 2.91 -66.04 -12.54
N LYS A 5 2.82 -65.23 -13.62
CA LYS A 5 3.74 -64.14 -13.89
C LYS A 5 3.22 -62.89 -13.15
N THR A 6 3.93 -62.48 -12.12
CA THR A 6 3.74 -61.17 -11.48
C THR A 6 4.41 -60.07 -12.30
N SER A 7 3.60 -59.20 -12.89
CA SER A 7 4.06 -58.00 -13.54
C SER A 7 4.19 -56.87 -12.50
N THR A 8 5.38 -56.48 -12.22
CA THR A 8 5.65 -55.27 -11.39
C THR A 8 5.47 -54.01 -12.23
N LEU A 9 4.45 -53.25 -11.91
CA LEU A 9 4.18 -51.96 -12.51
C LEU A 9 5.03 -50.92 -11.77
N SER A 10 6.11 -50.42 -12.40
CA SER A 10 6.89 -49.32 -11.88
C SER A 10 6.14 -48.01 -12.12
N LEU A 11 5.68 -47.40 -11.04
CA LEU A 11 5.05 -46.08 -11.07
C LEU A 11 6.16 -45.00 -11.05
N LEU A 12 6.40 -44.39 -12.19
CA LEU A 12 7.31 -43.28 -12.32
C LEU A 12 6.57 -42.01 -11.84
N ALA A 13 6.83 -41.56 -10.62
CA ALA A 13 6.32 -40.29 -10.10
C ALA A 13 7.11 -39.15 -10.69
N ALA A 14 6.54 -38.45 -11.67
CA ALA A 14 7.09 -37.18 -12.14
C ALA A 14 6.77 -36.09 -11.11
N ALA A 15 7.78 -35.65 -10.34
CA ALA A 15 7.66 -34.49 -9.48
C ALA A 15 7.72 -33.24 -10.36
N THR A 16 6.56 -32.66 -10.64
CA THR A 16 6.48 -31.31 -11.23
C THR A 16 6.81 -30.29 -10.14
N MET A 17 8.01 -29.75 -10.18
CA MET A 17 8.36 -28.58 -9.37
C MET A 17 7.62 -27.36 -9.95
N ALA A 18 6.58 -26.92 -9.26
CA ALA A 18 5.94 -25.64 -9.54
C ALA A 18 6.88 -24.55 -9.06
N VAL A 19 7.50 -23.83 -10.00
CA VAL A 19 8.22 -22.58 -9.70
C VAL A 19 7.16 -21.55 -9.38
N VAL A 20 6.95 -21.30 -8.09
CA VAL A 20 6.15 -20.16 -7.65
C VAL A 20 7.01 -18.91 -7.82
N ALA A 21 6.74 -18.13 -8.86
CA ALA A 21 7.31 -16.80 -8.99
C ALA A 21 6.87 -15.95 -7.79
N PRO A 22 7.78 -15.19 -7.15
CA PRO A 22 7.36 -14.24 -6.11
C PRO A 22 6.51 -13.17 -6.77
N THR A 23 5.20 -13.28 -6.64
CA THR A 23 4.30 -12.15 -6.87
C THR A 23 4.63 -11.13 -5.79
N ALA A 24 4.96 -9.89 -6.21
CA ALA A 24 5.03 -8.78 -5.27
C ALA A 24 3.68 -8.74 -4.52
N ALA A 25 3.70 -9.10 -3.25
CA ALA A 25 2.52 -9.11 -2.44
C ALA A 25 2.09 -7.66 -2.24
N SER A 26 0.99 -7.24 -2.88
CA SER A 26 0.15 -6.19 -2.32
C SER A 26 -0.13 -6.60 -0.88
N ALA A 27 0.21 -5.74 0.09
CA ALA A 27 -0.06 -6.05 1.48
C ALA A 27 -1.54 -6.44 1.61
N ALA A 28 -1.81 -7.66 2.06
CA ALA A 28 -3.18 -8.13 2.24
C ALA A 28 -3.89 -7.17 3.21
N PRO A 29 -5.17 -6.80 2.95
CA PRO A 29 -5.91 -5.97 3.89
C PRO A 29 -5.81 -6.56 5.28
N ASN A 30 -5.52 -5.73 6.30
CA ASN A 30 -5.57 -6.18 7.67
C ASN A 30 -7.04 -6.52 8.00
N PRO A 31 -7.37 -7.76 8.40
CA PRO A 31 -8.75 -8.15 8.67
C PRO A 31 -9.44 -7.33 9.77
N ALA A 32 -8.65 -6.63 10.61
CA ALA A 32 -9.14 -5.75 11.67
C ALA A 32 -9.50 -4.35 11.17
N ASP A 33 -9.11 -3.97 9.94
CA ASP A 33 -9.43 -2.65 9.39
C ASP A 33 -10.88 -2.59 8.94
N SER A 34 -11.54 -1.45 9.22
CA SER A 34 -12.80 -1.11 8.57
C SER A 34 -12.60 -0.88 7.06
N PRO A 35 -13.66 -0.84 6.23
CA PRO A 35 -13.52 -0.53 4.81
C PRO A 35 -12.79 0.80 4.55
N ASN A 36 -13.07 1.86 5.32
CA ASN A 36 -12.40 3.14 5.20
C ASN A 36 -10.93 3.07 5.64
N GLN A 37 -10.63 2.37 6.73
CA GLN A 37 -9.25 2.14 7.17
C GLN A 37 -8.47 1.33 6.14
N ALA A 38 -9.07 0.30 5.53
CA ALA A 38 -8.45 -0.47 4.47
C ALA A 38 -8.12 0.41 3.24
N MET A 39 -9.01 1.35 2.88
CA MET A 39 -8.79 2.29 1.78
C MET A 39 -7.68 3.31 2.12
N ALA A 40 -7.64 3.84 3.35
CA ALA A 40 -6.56 4.71 3.81
C ALA A 40 -5.21 3.98 3.80
N ARG A 41 -5.18 2.72 4.24
CA ARG A 41 -3.98 1.87 4.15
C ARG A 41 -3.54 1.66 2.71
N ALA A 42 -4.47 1.38 1.79
CA ALA A 42 -4.17 1.21 0.36
C ALA A 42 -3.51 2.46 -0.23
N TYR A 43 -3.96 3.66 0.16
CA TYR A 43 -3.32 4.92 -0.24
C TYR A 43 -1.88 5.01 0.30
N ILE A 44 -1.67 4.74 1.58
CA ILE A 44 -0.35 4.81 2.22
C ILE A 44 0.60 3.77 1.59
N ASP A 45 0.12 2.57 1.31
CA ASP A 45 0.89 1.53 0.63
C ASP A 45 1.27 1.94 -0.80
N ALA A 46 0.38 2.67 -1.50
CA ALA A 46 0.63 3.18 -2.84
C ALA A 46 1.73 4.25 -2.89
N LEU A 47 2.00 4.97 -1.79
CA LEU A 47 3.14 5.90 -1.71
C LEU A 47 4.48 5.17 -1.91
N VAL A 48 4.56 3.92 -1.50
CA VAL A 48 5.77 3.08 -1.60
C VAL A 48 5.76 2.22 -2.86
N SER A 49 4.63 1.59 -3.18
CA SER A 49 4.51 0.66 -4.30
C SER A 49 4.40 1.36 -5.65
N HIS A 50 3.96 2.63 -5.68
CA HIS A 50 3.61 3.37 -6.90
C HIS A 50 2.53 2.66 -7.74
N ASP A 51 1.61 1.98 -7.06
CA ASP A 51 0.46 1.31 -7.64
C ASP A 51 -0.81 1.75 -6.93
N ALA A 52 -1.58 2.61 -7.58
CA ALA A 52 -2.83 3.15 -7.07
C ALA A 52 -4.06 2.29 -7.43
N SER A 53 -3.88 1.09 -7.96
CA SER A 53 -5.00 0.25 -8.45
C SER A 53 -6.02 -0.13 -7.38
N ALA A 54 -5.60 -0.17 -6.12
CA ALA A 54 -6.47 -0.46 -4.97
C ALA A 54 -7.07 0.82 -4.33
N VAL A 55 -6.72 2.02 -4.82
CA VAL A 55 -7.13 3.29 -4.24
C VAL A 55 -8.27 3.89 -5.05
N VAL A 56 -9.37 4.24 -4.40
CA VAL A 56 -10.53 4.87 -5.03
C VAL A 56 -10.69 6.29 -4.48
N PHE A 57 -10.68 7.27 -5.38
CA PHE A 57 -10.96 8.66 -5.08
C PHE A 57 -12.31 9.09 -5.65
N THR A 58 -12.96 10.07 -5.00
CA THR A 58 -14.05 10.79 -5.66
C THR A 58 -13.51 11.59 -6.84
N PRO A 59 -14.33 11.94 -7.86
CA PRO A 59 -13.85 12.69 -9.03
C PRO A 59 -13.20 14.03 -8.68
N ASP A 60 -13.68 14.69 -7.65
CA ASP A 60 -13.25 16.01 -7.16
C ASP A 60 -12.43 15.95 -5.86
N ALA A 61 -11.88 14.78 -5.54
CA ALA A 61 -11.04 14.60 -4.37
C ALA A 61 -9.89 15.60 -4.30
N THR A 62 -9.60 16.07 -3.08
CA THR A 62 -8.56 17.06 -2.84
C THR A 62 -7.50 16.57 -1.86
N ARG A 63 -6.31 17.17 -1.93
CA ARG A 63 -5.22 16.91 -0.98
C ARG A 63 -4.56 18.21 -0.57
N VAL A 64 -4.34 18.36 0.73
CA VAL A 64 -3.54 19.44 1.33
C VAL A 64 -2.40 18.81 2.12
N GLU A 65 -1.17 19.19 1.82
CA GLU A 65 0.04 18.71 2.49
C GLU A 65 0.83 19.90 3.02
N ALA A 66 1.18 19.87 4.31
CA ALA A 66 1.91 20.95 4.99
C ALA A 66 1.30 22.36 4.74
N GLY A 67 -0.02 22.45 4.68
CA GLY A 67 -0.77 23.68 4.44
C GLY A 67 -0.88 24.12 2.97
N LEU A 68 -0.33 23.35 2.03
CA LEU A 68 -0.40 23.63 0.60
C LEU A 68 -1.36 22.66 -0.10
N GLN A 69 -2.22 23.16 -0.96
CA GLN A 69 -3.04 22.31 -1.81
C GLN A 69 -2.17 21.66 -2.89
N THR A 70 -2.06 20.33 -2.86
CA THR A 70 -1.25 19.53 -3.76
C THR A 70 -2.07 18.54 -4.60
N GLY A 71 -3.37 18.43 -4.33
CA GLY A 71 -4.30 17.61 -5.08
C GLY A 71 -5.59 18.37 -5.39
N PHE A 72 -6.07 18.28 -6.63
CA PHE A 72 -7.18 19.06 -7.15
C PHE A 72 -8.32 18.20 -7.70
N ASN A 73 -8.09 16.93 -7.98
CA ASN A 73 -9.10 15.99 -8.45
C ASN A 73 -8.60 14.53 -8.31
N GLY A 74 -9.54 13.58 -8.34
CA GLY A 74 -9.24 12.15 -8.20
C GLY A 74 -8.28 11.61 -9.26
N PRO A 75 -8.50 11.87 -10.57
CA PRO A 75 -7.58 11.42 -11.62
C PRO A 75 -6.14 11.92 -11.45
N GLN A 76 -5.95 13.16 -11.01
CA GLN A 76 -4.61 13.69 -10.70
C GLN A 76 -3.97 12.93 -9.53
N LEU A 77 -4.71 12.73 -8.43
CA LEU A 77 -4.22 12.01 -7.26
C LEU A 77 -3.80 10.57 -7.61
N THR A 78 -4.59 9.89 -8.43
CA THR A 78 -4.26 8.55 -8.94
C THR A 78 -2.97 8.58 -9.78
N ASN A 79 -2.86 9.55 -10.69
CA ASN A 79 -1.65 9.70 -11.52
C ASN A 79 -0.41 10.04 -10.68
N ASP A 80 -0.56 10.86 -9.65
CA ASP A 80 0.54 11.21 -8.74
C ASP A 80 1.07 9.97 -8.01
N LEU A 81 0.19 9.13 -7.47
CA LEU A 81 0.60 7.87 -6.82
C LEU A 81 1.34 6.95 -7.78
N ASN A 82 0.87 6.82 -9.02
CA ASN A 82 1.48 5.93 -10.01
C ASN A 82 2.79 6.48 -10.60
N HIS A 83 2.90 7.79 -10.77
CA HIS A 83 3.95 8.40 -11.60
C HIS A 83 4.62 9.63 -11.00
N GLY A 84 4.14 10.12 -9.84
CA GLY A 84 4.66 11.32 -9.21
C GLY A 84 6.14 11.20 -8.86
N VAL A 85 6.97 12.12 -9.38
CA VAL A 85 8.43 12.13 -9.14
C VAL A 85 8.76 12.37 -7.66
N GLN A 86 7.90 13.09 -6.93
CA GLN A 86 8.03 13.38 -5.51
C GLN A 86 7.97 12.12 -4.64
N TYR A 87 7.32 11.06 -5.11
CA TYR A 87 7.20 9.80 -4.36
C TYR A 87 8.37 8.83 -4.59
N ARG A 88 9.20 9.07 -5.60
CA ARG A 88 10.35 8.19 -5.92
C ARG A 88 11.42 8.14 -4.84
N VAL A 89 11.44 9.13 -3.95
CA VAL A 89 12.36 9.18 -2.82
C VAL A 89 11.84 8.41 -1.60
N ILE A 90 10.58 7.97 -1.60
CA ILE A 90 9.99 7.22 -0.50
C ILE A 90 10.52 5.79 -0.52
N GLN A 91 11.14 5.38 0.58
CA GLN A 91 11.75 4.05 0.73
C GLN A 91 10.87 3.10 1.53
N GLY A 92 10.04 3.62 2.43
CA GLY A 92 9.16 2.80 3.24
C GLY A 92 8.31 3.60 4.20
N VAL A 93 7.30 2.93 4.72
CA VAL A 93 6.40 3.41 5.77
C VAL A 93 6.40 2.40 6.91
N ARG A 94 6.40 2.89 8.14
CA ARG A 94 6.38 2.07 9.35
C ARG A 94 5.59 2.72 10.47
N ASP A 95 5.28 1.94 11.48
CA ASP A 95 4.59 2.38 12.70
C ASP A 95 3.22 3.04 12.43
N LEU A 96 2.48 2.50 11.43
CA LEU A 96 1.16 2.99 11.08
C LEU A 96 0.16 2.71 12.19
N VAL A 97 -0.45 3.78 12.69
CA VAL A 97 -1.59 3.75 13.62
C VAL A 97 -2.77 4.43 12.97
N MET A 98 -3.94 3.83 13.08
CA MET A 98 -5.18 4.37 12.53
C MET A 98 -6.28 4.38 13.58
N SER A 99 -7.14 5.41 13.51
CA SER A 99 -8.42 5.48 14.20
C SER A 99 -9.48 6.03 13.26
N GLU A 100 -10.73 5.74 13.52
CA GLU A 100 -11.85 6.17 12.67
C GLU A 100 -12.95 6.79 13.53
N ALA A 101 -13.51 7.88 13.03
CA ALA A 101 -14.66 8.56 13.61
C ALA A 101 -15.59 9.01 12.47
N GLY A 102 -16.79 8.38 12.39
CA GLY A 102 -17.72 8.60 11.27
C GLY A 102 -17.08 8.24 9.93
N ASP A 103 -17.12 9.15 8.97
CA ASP A 103 -16.54 8.99 7.63
C ASP A 103 -15.10 9.52 7.54
N THR A 104 -14.39 9.60 8.67
CA THR A 104 -13.03 10.12 8.72
C THR A 104 -12.09 9.13 9.37
N VAL A 105 -10.97 8.83 8.70
CA VAL A 105 -9.87 8.03 9.23
C VAL A 105 -8.71 8.95 9.55
N HIS A 106 -8.19 8.86 10.76
CA HIS A 106 -6.99 9.53 11.21
C HIS A 106 -5.85 8.54 11.21
N THR A 107 -4.73 8.92 10.63
CA THR A 107 -3.53 8.08 10.56
C THR A 107 -2.32 8.84 11.10
N ARG A 108 -1.37 8.09 11.65
CA ARG A 108 -0.05 8.56 12.02
C ARG A 108 0.95 7.47 11.64
N TYR A 109 2.01 7.84 10.96
CA TYR A 109 3.05 6.90 10.55
C TYR A 109 4.40 7.60 10.34
N LEU A 110 5.47 6.82 10.27
CA LEU A 110 6.80 7.28 9.90
C LEU A 110 7.05 6.92 8.44
N LEU A 111 7.56 7.90 7.69
CA LEU A 111 7.93 7.75 6.30
C LEU A 111 9.42 7.97 6.16
N ASP A 112 10.12 6.96 5.64
CA ASP A 112 11.54 7.01 5.36
C ASP A 112 11.76 7.42 3.90
N ALA A 113 12.62 8.41 3.69
CA ALA A 113 12.96 8.92 2.37
C ALA A 113 14.48 8.93 2.14
N GLY A 114 14.90 8.69 0.89
CA GLY A 114 16.30 8.65 0.53
C GLY A 114 16.54 8.28 -0.92
N PHE A 115 17.79 7.92 -1.24
CA PHE A 115 18.20 7.51 -2.58
C PHE A 115 18.90 6.16 -2.55
N GLY A 116 18.47 5.23 -3.42
CA GLY A 116 18.99 3.88 -3.42
C GLY A 116 18.86 3.25 -2.04
N PRO A 117 19.90 2.61 -1.49
CA PRO A 117 19.84 1.99 -0.14
C PRO A 117 20.01 2.99 1.01
N GLN A 118 20.29 4.27 0.73
CA GLN A 118 20.56 5.29 1.74
C GLN A 118 19.27 6.00 2.16
N ARG A 119 18.87 5.81 3.42
CA ARG A 119 17.87 6.64 4.07
C ARG A 119 18.52 7.96 4.48
N LEU A 120 17.97 9.07 3.98
CA LEU A 120 18.45 10.41 4.25
C LEU A 120 17.67 11.10 5.35
N MET A 121 16.39 10.80 5.46
CA MET A 121 15.52 11.40 6.47
C MET A 121 14.35 10.49 6.82
N THR A 122 13.81 10.72 7.99
CA THR A 122 12.50 10.20 8.41
C THR A 122 11.61 11.38 8.75
N VAL A 123 10.37 11.34 8.29
CA VAL A 123 9.34 12.30 8.66
C VAL A 123 8.18 11.57 9.34
N GLU A 124 7.56 12.24 10.30
CA GLU A 124 6.27 11.82 10.84
C GLU A 124 5.17 12.45 10.00
N ILE A 125 4.26 11.63 9.53
CA ILE A 125 3.06 12.05 8.83
C ILE A 125 1.87 11.85 9.77
N VAL A 126 1.11 12.92 9.99
CA VAL A 126 -0.22 12.87 10.59
C VAL A 126 -1.21 13.25 9.50
N GLU A 127 -2.07 12.31 9.13
CA GLU A 127 -2.89 12.44 7.94
C GLU A 127 -4.33 12.05 8.24
N THR A 128 -5.25 12.81 7.68
CA THR A 128 -6.69 12.60 7.81
C THR A 128 -7.29 12.35 6.45
N PHE A 129 -8.09 11.31 6.35
CA PHE A 129 -8.85 10.94 5.16
C PHE A 129 -10.33 11.12 5.44
N ALA A 130 -11.00 11.97 4.67
CA ALA A 130 -12.45 12.03 4.64
C ALA A 130 -12.99 11.19 3.48
N PHE A 131 -14.06 10.45 3.73
CA PHE A 131 -14.64 9.50 2.77
C PHE A 131 -16.06 9.90 2.37
N GLU A 132 -16.36 9.68 1.10
CA GLU A 132 -17.70 9.73 0.54
C GLU A 132 -18.00 8.42 -0.18
N ASN A 133 -19.03 7.69 0.27
CA ASN A 133 -19.43 6.39 -0.31
C ASN A 133 -18.27 5.38 -0.46
N GLY A 134 -17.33 5.37 0.50
CA GLY A 134 -16.19 4.46 0.51
C GLY A 134 -15.00 4.90 -0.37
N ALA A 135 -15.10 6.04 -1.05
CA ALA A 135 -14.01 6.65 -1.80
C ALA A 135 -13.36 7.79 -1.00
N ILE A 136 -12.07 8.00 -1.18
CA ILE A 136 -11.34 9.13 -0.57
C ILE A 136 -11.79 10.42 -1.25
N ASP A 137 -12.33 11.35 -0.46
CA ASP A 137 -12.78 12.67 -0.91
C ASP A 137 -11.80 13.78 -0.56
N GLN A 138 -11.22 13.71 0.62
CA GLN A 138 -10.25 14.71 1.05
C GLN A 138 -9.11 14.05 1.83
N ILE A 139 -7.90 14.54 1.58
CA ILE A 139 -6.70 14.20 2.34
C ILE A 139 -6.09 15.48 2.91
N VAL A 140 -5.77 15.45 4.20
CA VAL A 140 -5.03 16.54 4.86
C VAL A 140 -3.86 15.93 5.62
N ALA A 141 -2.64 16.29 5.25
CA ALA A 141 -1.43 15.78 5.85
C ALA A 141 -0.59 16.88 6.49
N THR A 142 -0.12 16.63 7.70
CA THR A 142 0.95 17.37 8.37
C THR A 142 2.22 16.55 8.30
N ILE A 143 3.32 17.20 7.93
CA ILE A 143 4.63 16.57 7.75
C ILE A 143 5.62 17.20 8.73
N SER A 144 6.20 16.40 9.60
CA SER A 144 7.14 16.88 10.62
C SER A 144 8.45 16.08 10.57
N PRO A 145 9.62 16.75 10.46
CA PRO A 145 10.91 16.05 10.51
C PRO A 145 11.09 15.33 11.85
N VAL A 146 11.65 14.12 11.79
CA VAL A 146 12.06 13.36 12.97
C VAL A 146 13.58 13.40 13.05
N SER A 147 14.11 13.85 14.21
CA SER A 147 15.55 13.83 14.44
C SER A 147 16.06 12.39 14.46
N LEU A 148 17.02 12.09 13.62
CA LEU A 148 17.77 10.83 13.69
C LEU A 148 18.76 10.98 14.84
N SER A 149 18.43 10.43 16.00
CA SER A 149 19.33 10.32 17.17
C SER A 149 20.22 9.08 17.04
#